data_e0018ea79f08bc9a80190ecea1da1a22
#
_entry.id   e0018ea79f08bc9a80190ecea1da1a22
#
_cell.length_a   1.000
_cell.length_b   1.000
_cell.length_c   1.000
_cell.angle_alpha   90.00
_cell.angle_beta   90.00
_cell.angle_gamma   90.00
#
_symmetry.space_group_name_H-M   'P 1'
#
loop_
_entity.id
_entity.type
_entity.pdbx_description
1 polymer ?
#
loop_
_entity_poly.entity_id
_entity_poly.type
_entity_poly.pdbx_seq_one_letter_code
_entity_poly.pdbx_strand_id
1 'polypeptide(L)'
;MSVDRGDLVWINFNPQAGHEQAGRRSAIVLSPKAFNETTGFVSVCPITHTVRGWGFEVQLPDGLVFDGVILTDQIKNLDWRARRIDVVGKAPDEVVEECLDKIHTFL
;
A
#
# COMPACT_ATOMS: atom_id res chain seq x y z
N MET A 1 -2.16 14.20 -12.12
CA MET A 1 -1.35 13.28 -11.31
C MET A 1 -1.68 11.86 -11.69
N SER A 2 -0.69 11.00 -11.86
CA SER A 2 -0.92 9.58 -12.12
C SER A 2 -0.43 8.76 -10.93
N VAL A 3 -1.17 7.70 -10.63
CA VAL A 3 -0.84 6.76 -9.55
C VAL A 3 -0.78 5.38 -10.16
N ASP A 4 0.32 4.66 -9.96
CA ASP A 4 0.57 3.37 -10.59
C ASP A 4 1.02 2.32 -9.60
N ARG A 5 0.92 1.07 -10.01
CA ARG A 5 1.39 -0.09 -9.23
C ARG A 5 2.85 0.08 -8.85
N GLY A 6 3.15 -0.13 -7.57
CA GLY A 6 4.48 0.01 -7.02
C GLY A 6 4.78 1.38 -6.44
N ASP A 7 3.92 2.37 -6.66
CA ASP A 7 4.13 3.69 -6.09
C ASP A 7 4.10 3.63 -4.57
N LEU A 8 5.05 4.33 -3.96
CA LEU A 8 5.08 4.55 -2.52
C LEU A 8 4.45 5.90 -2.23
N VAL A 9 3.44 5.92 -1.36
CA VAL A 9 2.56 7.08 -1.21
C VAL A 9 2.27 7.39 0.25
N TRP A 10 1.89 8.64 0.51
CA TRP A 10 1.13 9.02 1.70
C TRP A 10 -0.34 9.09 1.31
N ILE A 11 -1.21 8.50 2.13
CA ILE A 11 -2.65 8.51 1.89
C ILE A 11 -3.40 8.42 3.22
N ASN A 12 -4.59 9.03 3.30
CA ASN A 12 -5.41 8.99 4.50
C ASN A 12 -6.23 7.69 4.54
N PHE A 13 -6.03 6.90 5.60
CA PHE A 13 -6.73 5.64 5.83
C PHE A 13 -8.00 5.79 6.67
N ASN A 14 -8.29 6.98 7.21
CA ASN A 14 -9.52 7.18 7.98
C ASN A 14 -10.78 7.07 7.09
N PRO A 15 -11.91 6.60 7.65
CA PRO A 15 -12.07 6.07 9.00
C PRO A 15 -11.49 4.66 9.14
N GLN A 16 -11.06 4.33 10.36
CA GLN A 16 -10.62 2.98 10.68
C GLN A 16 -11.74 2.20 11.37
N ALA A 17 -11.62 0.85 11.34
CA ALA A 17 -12.48 -0.04 12.12
C ALA A 17 -11.58 -1.09 12.81
N GLY A 18 -11.77 -1.27 14.12
CA GLY A 18 -11.04 -2.28 14.89
C GLY A 18 -9.52 -2.10 14.85
N HIS A 19 -8.82 -3.15 14.41
CA HIS A 19 -7.36 -3.20 14.38
C HIS A 19 -6.73 -2.66 13.10
N GLU A 20 -7.53 -2.05 12.21
CA GLU A 20 -7.01 -1.49 10.98
C GLU A 20 -6.11 -0.29 11.25
N GLN A 21 -5.15 -0.05 10.35
CA GLN A 21 -4.34 1.16 10.39
C GLN A 21 -5.21 2.38 10.10
N ALA A 22 -4.86 3.51 10.72
CA ALA A 22 -5.66 4.72 10.66
C ALA A 22 -4.80 5.95 10.37
N GLY A 23 -5.45 7.05 10.01
CA GLY A 23 -4.81 8.34 9.75
C GLY A 23 -4.07 8.38 8.43
N ARG A 24 -3.28 9.46 8.26
CA ARG A 24 -2.42 9.61 7.10
C ARG A 24 -1.20 8.73 7.27
N ARG A 25 -1.02 7.77 6.38
CA ARG A 25 0.00 6.73 6.51
C ARG A 25 0.75 6.52 5.21
N SER A 26 1.98 6.01 5.36
CA SER A 26 2.73 5.46 4.24
C SER A 26 2.08 4.17 3.75
N ALA A 27 2.09 3.97 2.45
CA ALA A 27 1.49 2.80 1.82
C ALA A 27 2.15 2.49 0.49
N ILE A 28 1.90 1.28 -0.01
CA ILE A 28 2.27 0.88 -1.37
C ILE A 28 1.01 0.69 -2.21
N VAL A 29 1.05 1.17 -3.44
CA VAL A 29 -0.04 0.99 -4.41
C VAL A 29 0.18 -0.33 -5.13
N LEU A 30 -0.87 -1.16 -5.19
CA LEU A 30 -0.80 -2.46 -5.86
C LEU A 30 -1.69 -2.55 -7.11
N SER A 31 -2.65 -1.65 -7.26
CA SER A 31 -3.48 -1.60 -8.46
C SER A 31 -2.82 -0.80 -9.59
N PRO A 32 -2.99 -1.23 -10.85
CA PRO A 32 -2.34 -0.57 -11.97
C PRO A 32 -2.97 0.78 -12.31
N LYS A 33 -2.19 1.64 -12.95
CA LYS A 33 -2.58 2.98 -13.37
C LYS A 33 -3.92 3.01 -14.12
N ALA A 34 -4.14 2.07 -15.04
CA ALA A 34 -5.38 2.01 -15.82
C ALA A 34 -6.60 1.87 -14.91
N PHE A 35 -6.54 1.02 -13.91
CA PHE A 35 -7.61 0.86 -12.92
C PHE A 35 -7.76 2.15 -12.10
N ASN A 36 -6.66 2.69 -11.62
CA ASN A 36 -6.66 3.86 -10.73
C ASN A 36 -7.26 5.09 -11.42
N GLU A 37 -6.94 5.31 -12.68
CA GLU A 37 -7.46 6.45 -13.43
C GLU A 37 -8.92 6.26 -13.84
N THR A 38 -9.30 5.05 -14.24
CA THR A 38 -10.66 4.76 -14.70
C THR A 38 -11.65 4.84 -13.55
N THR A 39 -11.31 4.32 -12.38
CA THR A 39 -12.25 4.22 -11.26
C THR A 39 -12.12 5.34 -10.24
N GLY A 40 -10.97 6.00 -10.15
CA GLY A 40 -10.68 6.92 -9.06
C GLY A 40 -10.35 6.22 -7.74
N PHE A 41 -10.29 4.89 -7.74
CA PHE A 41 -9.89 4.10 -6.58
C PHE A 41 -8.46 3.61 -6.73
N VAL A 42 -7.87 3.20 -5.62
CA VAL A 42 -6.53 2.62 -5.56
C VAL A 42 -6.54 1.50 -4.52
N SER A 43 -5.93 0.38 -4.86
CA SER A 43 -5.73 -0.70 -3.88
C SER A 43 -4.37 -0.52 -3.24
N VAL A 44 -4.34 -0.33 -1.93
CA VAL A 44 -3.13 -0.02 -1.18
C VAL A 44 -2.98 -0.93 0.03
N CYS A 45 -1.74 -1.16 0.43
CA CYS A 45 -1.40 -1.79 1.70
C CYS A 45 -0.61 -0.81 2.56
N PRO A 46 -0.96 -0.67 3.85
CA PRO A 46 -0.22 0.24 4.73
C PRO A 46 1.17 -0.30 5.05
N ILE A 47 2.08 0.62 5.36
CA ILE A 47 3.44 0.33 5.77
C ILE A 47 3.59 0.73 7.23
N THR A 48 4.24 -0.12 8.03
CA THR A 48 4.46 0.16 9.45
C THR A 48 5.86 -0.25 9.88
N HIS A 49 6.39 0.40 10.92
CA HIS A 49 7.64 0.00 11.56
C HIS A 49 7.44 -1.13 12.56
N THR A 50 6.20 -1.42 12.96
CA THR A 50 5.90 -2.46 13.93
C THR A 50 5.88 -3.82 13.25
N VAL A 51 6.98 -4.57 13.38
CA VAL A 51 7.13 -5.90 12.81
C VAL A 51 6.57 -6.92 13.79
N ARG A 52 5.58 -7.73 13.35
CA ARG A 52 4.97 -8.77 14.17
C ARG A 52 5.44 -10.17 13.80
N GLY A 53 6.13 -10.31 12.67
CA GLY A 53 6.62 -11.59 12.20
C GLY A 53 5.53 -12.46 11.54
N TRP A 54 4.42 -11.86 11.10
CA TRP A 54 3.34 -12.59 10.42
C TRP A 54 3.75 -12.90 8.97
N GLY A 55 3.27 -14.03 8.47
CA GLY A 55 3.54 -14.46 7.10
C GLY A 55 3.01 -13.52 6.02
N PHE A 56 2.11 -12.60 6.36
CA PHE A 56 1.56 -11.62 5.40
C PHE A 56 2.34 -10.31 5.34
N GLU A 57 3.36 -10.14 6.17
CA GLU A 57 4.22 -8.96 6.13
C GLU A 57 5.27 -9.10 5.03
N VAL A 58 5.51 -8.02 4.29
CA VAL A 58 6.57 -7.94 3.29
C VAL A 58 7.58 -6.88 3.72
N GLN A 59 8.83 -7.29 3.94
CA GLN A 59 9.90 -6.38 4.34
C GLN A 59 10.31 -5.50 3.17
N LEU A 60 10.34 -4.18 3.38
CA LEU A 60 10.90 -3.25 2.41
C LEU A 60 12.42 -3.33 2.44
N PRO A 61 13.07 -3.32 1.27
CA PRO A 61 14.52 -3.24 1.21
C PRO A 61 15.04 -1.89 1.67
N ASP A 62 16.30 -1.85 2.05
CA ASP A 62 16.96 -0.60 2.45
C ASP A 62 17.06 0.38 1.27
N GLY A 63 17.10 1.67 1.59
CA GLY A 63 17.35 2.71 0.60
C GLY A 63 16.11 3.30 -0.08
N LEU A 64 14.92 2.84 0.30
CA LEU A 64 13.67 3.41 -0.20
C LEU A 64 13.24 4.60 0.65
N VAL A 65 12.26 5.36 0.15
CA VAL A 65 11.70 6.51 0.88
C VAL A 65 11.02 6.09 2.20
N PHE A 66 10.54 4.85 2.26
CA PHE A 66 9.96 4.27 3.47
C PHE A 66 10.78 3.05 3.89
N ASP A 67 10.75 2.76 5.19
CA ASP A 67 11.27 1.52 5.75
C ASP A 67 10.18 0.83 6.59
N GLY A 68 10.45 -0.42 7.01
CA GLY A 68 9.49 -1.22 7.74
C GLY A 68 8.88 -2.33 6.91
N VAL A 69 7.65 -2.71 7.23
CA VAL A 69 6.95 -3.83 6.58
C VAL A 69 5.63 -3.38 5.99
N ILE A 70 5.26 -4.01 4.88
CA ILE A 70 3.97 -3.83 4.22
C ILE A 70 3.00 -4.85 4.80
N LEU A 71 1.83 -4.39 5.25
CA LEU A 71 0.79 -5.25 5.82
C LEU A 71 -0.17 -5.69 4.70
N THR A 72 0.14 -6.81 4.04
CA THR A 72 -0.65 -7.26 2.88
C THR A 72 -2.06 -7.74 3.25
N ASP A 73 -2.26 -8.20 4.49
CA ASP A 73 -3.57 -8.60 5.00
C ASP A 73 -4.48 -7.40 5.32
N GLN A 74 -3.95 -6.19 5.27
CA GLN A 74 -4.72 -4.95 5.45
C GLN A 74 -4.91 -4.19 4.14
N ILE A 75 -4.95 -4.89 3.03
CA ILE A 75 -5.22 -4.26 1.72
C ILE A 75 -6.57 -3.57 1.74
N LYS A 76 -6.64 -2.35 1.23
CA LYS A 76 -7.86 -1.55 1.13
C LYS A 76 -7.97 -0.93 -0.24
N ASN A 77 -9.21 -0.77 -0.69
CA ASN A 77 -9.55 -0.04 -1.91
C ASN A 77 -10.09 1.34 -1.49
N LEU A 78 -9.35 2.40 -1.79
CA LEU A 78 -9.63 3.74 -1.32
C LEU A 78 -9.78 4.72 -2.48
N ASP A 79 -10.66 5.73 -2.31
CA ASP A 79 -10.76 6.86 -3.25
C ASP A 79 -9.54 7.74 -3.09
N TRP A 80 -8.60 7.65 -4.03
CA TRP A 80 -7.31 8.32 -3.88
C TRP A 80 -7.38 9.84 -4.07
N ARG A 81 -8.38 10.33 -4.79
CA ARG A 81 -8.56 11.78 -4.98
C ARG A 81 -9.08 12.43 -3.71
N ALA A 82 -10.07 11.80 -3.07
CA ALA A 82 -10.65 12.30 -1.82
C ALA A 82 -9.70 12.17 -0.63
N ARG A 83 -8.74 11.24 -0.69
CA ARG A 83 -7.86 10.91 0.44
C ARG A 83 -6.47 11.55 0.35
N ARG A 84 -6.31 12.53 -0.51
CA ARG A 84 -5.11 13.37 -0.57
C ARG A 84 -3.84 12.54 -0.75
N ILE A 85 -3.84 11.68 -1.77
CA ILE A 85 -2.69 10.84 -2.07
C ILE A 85 -1.49 11.71 -2.51
N ASP A 86 -0.31 11.33 -2.05
CA ASP A 86 0.94 11.98 -2.43
C ASP A 86 1.96 10.90 -2.79
N VAL A 87 2.36 10.86 -4.05
CA VAL A 87 3.31 9.87 -4.56
C VAL A 87 4.73 10.38 -4.28
N VAL A 88 5.49 9.62 -3.50
CA VAL A 88 6.82 10.06 -3.03
C VAL A 88 7.94 9.09 -3.40
N GLY A 89 7.63 7.96 -4.01
CA GLY A 89 8.67 7.00 -4.40
C GLY A 89 8.09 5.83 -5.18
N LYS A 90 8.96 4.84 -5.43
CA LYS A 90 8.61 3.63 -6.18
C LYS A 90 9.30 2.44 -5.56
N ALA A 91 8.56 1.36 -5.36
CA ALA A 91 9.13 0.10 -4.89
C ALA A 91 9.65 -0.74 -6.05
N PRO A 92 10.67 -1.58 -5.83
CA PRO A 92 11.09 -2.56 -6.84
C PRO A 92 9.99 -3.55 -7.20
N ASP A 93 10.01 -4.08 -8.41
CA ASP A 93 9.01 -5.04 -8.88
C ASP A 93 8.92 -6.28 -7.99
N GLU A 94 10.05 -6.75 -7.46
CA GLU A 94 10.09 -7.92 -6.56
C GLU A 94 9.25 -7.72 -5.31
N VAL A 95 9.21 -6.50 -4.78
CA VAL A 95 8.39 -6.18 -3.60
C VAL A 95 6.92 -6.26 -3.97
N VAL A 96 6.54 -5.70 -5.11
CA VAL A 96 5.16 -5.75 -5.61
C VAL A 96 4.72 -7.19 -5.81
N GLU A 97 5.56 -8.01 -6.46
CA GLU A 97 5.25 -9.42 -6.73
C GLU A 97 5.07 -10.20 -5.44
N GLU A 98 5.92 -9.98 -4.45
CA GLU A 98 5.80 -10.65 -3.15
C GLU A 98 4.48 -10.26 -2.46
N CYS A 99 4.11 -8.99 -2.51
CA CYS A 99 2.83 -8.52 -1.96
C CYS A 99 1.64 -9.21 -2.64
N LEU A 100 1.64 -9.25 -3.97
CA LEU A 100 0.54 -9.86 -4.74
C LEU A 100 0.45 -11.36 -4.47
N ASP A 101 1.58 -12.06 -4.38
CA ASP A 101 1.60 -13.48 -4.07
C ASP A 101 0.95 -13.77 -2.71
N LYS A 102 1.29 -12.97 -1.70
CA LYS A 102 0.68 -13.13 -0.37
C LYS A 102 -0.81 -12.83 -0.38
N ILE A 103 -1.22 -11.77 -1.07
CA ILE A 103 -2.64 -11.41 -1.18
C ILE A 103 -3.43 -12.52 -1.88
N HIS A 104 -2.87 -13.14 -2.91
CA HIS A 104 -3.54 -14.22 -3.63
C HIS A 104 -3.73 -15.49 -2.79
N THR A 105 -3.13 -15.58 -1.61
CA THR A 105 -3.40 -16.72 -0.69
C THR A 105 -4.74 -16.61 0.00
N PHE A 106 -5.35 -15.43 0.04
CA PHE A 106 -6.63 -15.23 0.73
C PHE A 106 -7.67 -14.47 -0.12
N LEU A 107 -7.32 -14.05 -1.34
CA LEU A 107 -8.21 -13.25 -2.18
C LEU A 107 -8.40 -13.87 -3.56
#